data_8935f749a14d0ab0c2d4dda8f79f8c2f
#
_entry.id   8935f749a14d0ab0c2d4dda8f79f8c2f
#
_cell.length_a   1.000
_cell.length_b   1.000
_cell.length_c   1.000
_cell.angle_alpha   90.00
_cell.angle_beta   90.00
_cell.angle_gamma   90.00
#
_symmetry.space_group_name_H-M   'P 1'
#
loop_
_entity.id
_entity.type
_entity.pdbx_description
1 polymer ?
#
loop_
_entity_poly.entity_id
_entity_poly.type
_entity_poly.pdbx_seq_one_letter_code
_entity_poly.pdbx_strand_id
1 'polypeptide(L)'
;LDSNRIEDLSPLGRLTGVNDMSLGTNQIRDVFPLRRLIRMVKLNLSNNEIRDLGPLVKLIALEELNFNRNDVSSLAFVANMQKLRVLNCSTNLIEDISPLLDLPALTRVSLQGNPLSDKAKAHARELIDRGVTVIAPQ
;
A
#
# COMPACT_ATOMS: atom_id res chain seq x y z
N LEU A 1 11.09 -2.88 -13.52
CA LEU A 1 11.96 -3.72 -12.67
C LEU A 1 11.23 -4.96 -12.13
N ASP A 2 10.04 -5.25 -12.67
CA ASP A 2 9.26 -6.43 -12.27
C ASP A 2 9.94 -7.76 -12.63
N SER A 3 9.53 -8.81 -11.90
CA SER A 3 9.91 -10.20 -12.20
C SER A 3 11.43 -10.43 -12.22
N ASN A 4 12.12 -9.89 -11.25
CA ASN A 4 13.53 -10.08 -11.03
C ASN A 4 13.79 -10.76 -9.67
N ARG A 5 15.00 -10.66 -9.18
CA ARG A 5 15.37 -11.17 -7.85
C ARG A 5 15.94 -10.03 -7.00
N ILE A 6 15.34 -8.84 -7.14
CA ILE A 6 15.82 -7.66 -6.44
C ILE A 6 15.54 -7.80 -4.94
N GLU A 7 16.58 -7.62 -4.14
CA GLU A 7 16.51 -7.59 -2.68
C GLU A 7 16.87 -6.21 -2.14
N ASP A 8 17.87 -5.56 -2.72
CA ASP A 8 18.43 -4.29 -2.25
C ASP A 8 17.95 -3.14 -3.13
N LEU A 9 17.19 -2.22 -2.52
CA LEU A 9 16.68 -1.02 -3.18
C LEU A 9 17.58 0.21 -3.00
N SER A 10 18.73 0.07 -2.32
CA SER A 10 19.62 1.21 -2.05
C SER A 10 19.99 2.02 -3.29
N PRO A 11 20.27 1.39 -4.46
CA PRO A 11 20.56 2.15 -5.68
C PRO A 11 19.44 3.06 -6.15
N LEU A 12 18.17 2.77 -5.79
CA LEU A 12 17.00 3.54 -6.21
C LEU A 12 16.75 4.78 -5.35
N GLY A 13 17.36 4.84 -4.16
CA GLY A 13 17.08 5.89 -3.19
C GLY A 13 17.45 7.31 -3.63
N ARG A 14 18.24 7.46 -4.71
CA ARG A 14 18.64 8.75 -5.27
C ARG A 14 17.73 9.23 -6.39
N LEU A 15 16.78 8.41 -6.84
CA LEU A 15 15.90 8.73 -7.96
C LEU A 15 14.73 9.63 -7.51
N THR A 16 15.02 10.75 -6.86
CA THR A 16 14.03 11.60 -6.18
C THR A 16 13.01 12.25 -7.13
N GLY A 17 13.28 12.27 -8.43
CA GLY A 17 12.35 12.79 -9.42
C GLY A 17 11.37 11.75 -9.99
N VAL A 18 11.50 10.48 -9.61
CA VAL A 18 10.63 9.41 -10.12
C VAL A 18 9.23 9.53 -9.52
N ASN A 19 8.21 9.39 -10.36
CA ASN A 19 6.82 9.43 -9.93
C ASN A 19 6.05 8.13 -10.20
N ASP A 20 6.61 7.22 -10.97
CA ASP A 20 5.99 5.92 -11.29
C ASP A 20 7.07 4.83 -11.24
N MET A 21 6.87 3.85 -10.35
CA MET A 21 7.85 2.78 -10.16
C MET A 21 7.14 1.44 -9.97
N SER A 22 7.58 0.43 -10.69
CA SER A 22 7.08 -0.92 -10.53
C SER A 22 8.21 -1.87 -10.16
N LEU A 23 8.05 -2.53 -9.01
CA LEU A 23 8.99 -3.46 -8.40
C LEU A 23 8.31 -4.79 -8.05
N GLY A 24 7.22 -5.09 -8.72
CA GLY A 24 6.46 -6.33 -8.45
C GLY A 24 7.26 -7.58 -8.74
N THR A 25 6.96 -8.64 -8.02
CA THR A 25 7.58 -9.97 -8.18
C THR A 25 9.10 -9.90 -8.08
N ASN A 26 9.56 -9.55 -6.90
CA ASN A 26 10.96 -9.52 -6.50
C ASN A 26 11.12 -10.18 -5.12
N GLN A 27 12.20 -9.96 -4.45
CA GLN A 27 12.52 -10.51 -3.12
C GLN A 27 12.77 -9.37 -2.11
N ILE A 28 12.01 -8.29 -2.24
CA ILE A 28 12.20 -7.08 -1.42
C ILE A 28 11.64 -7.33 -0.01
N ARG A 29 12.44 -6.99 1.00
CA ARG A 29 12.05 -7.01 2.40
C ARG A 29 12.09 -5.63 3.03
N ASP A 30 13.03 -4.78 2.59
CA ASP A 30 13.26 -3.45 3.15
C ASP A 30 13.00 -2.36 2.11
N VAL A 31 12.02 -1.51 2.39
CA VAL A 31 11.68 -0.37 1.53
C VAL A 31 12.23 0.97 2.05
N PHE A 32 13.05 0.94 3.11
CA PHE A 32 13.67 2.16 3.67
C PHE A 32 14.36 3.04 2.60
N PRO A 33 15.05 2.47 1.59
CA PRO A 33 15.65 3.29 0.53
C PRO A 33 14.67 4.17 -0.24
N LEU A 34 13.38 3.82 -0.26
CA LEU A 34 12.36 4.57 -1.00
C LEU A 34 11.80 5.78 -0.23
N ARG A 35 12.17 5.97 1.03
CA ARG A 35 11.57 6.97 1.93
C ARG A 35 11.67 8.43 1.45
N ARG A 36 12.61 8.73 0.58
CA ARG A 36 12.84 10.08 0.07
C ARG A 36 12.24 10.32 -1.32
N LEU A 37 11.61 9.32 -1.91
CA LEU A 37 11.01 9.43 -3.25
C LEU A 37 9.64 10.11 -3.16
N ILE A 38 9.61 11.32 -2.62
CA ILE A 38 8.39 12.04 -2.23
C ILE A 38 7.53 12.49 -3.41
N ARG A 39 8.03 12.39 -4.65
CA ARG A 39 7.25 12.67 -5.87
C ARG A 39 6.52 11.45 -6.40
N MET A 40 6.64 10.31 -5.73
CA MET A 40 6.00 9.08 -6.16
C MET A 40 4.48 9.24 -6.20
N VAL A 41 3.90 8.92 -7.35
CA VAL A 41 2.44 8.96 -7.59
C VAL A 41 1.89 7.54 -7.72
N LYS A 42 2.62 6.66 -8.42
CA LYS A 42 2.24 5.26 -8.59
C LYS A 42 3.39 4.36 -8.16
N LEU A 43 3.10 3.43 -7.24
CA LEU A 43 4.09 2.48 -6.74
C LEU A 43 3.50 1.09 -6.68
N ASN A 44 4.15 0.15 -7.35
CA ASN A 44 3.82 -1.26 -7.31
C ASN A 44 4.93 -2.04 -6.60
N LEU A 45 4.59 -2.63 -5.47
CA LEU A 45 5.45 -3.49 -4.64
C LEU A 45 4.86 -4.89 -4.49
N SER A 46 3.93 -5.28 -5.37
CA SER A 46 3.23 -6.56 -5.26
C SER A 46 4.18 -7.75 -5.31
N ASN A 47 3.77 -8.83 -4.63
CA ASN A 47 4.49 -10.10 -4.67
C ASN A 47 5.98 -9.96 -4.28
N ASN A 48 6.20 -9.54 -3.06
CA ASN A 48 7.49 -9.42 -2.41
C ASN A 48 7.42 -10.04 -1.00
N GLU A 49 8.38 -9.75 -0.15
CA GLU A 49 8.46 -10.28 1.22
C GLU A 49 8.47 -9.14 2.26
N ILE A 50 7.73 -8.06 1.97
CA ILE A 50 7.72 -6.85 2.79
C ILE A 50 6.84 -7.06 4.02
N ARG A 51 7.34 -6.64 5.19
CA ARG A 51 6.58 -6.66 6.46
C ARG A 51 6.25 -5.26 6.97
N ASP A 52 7.10 -4.28 6.69
CA ASP A 52 6.96 -2.92 7.20
C ASP A 52 6.99 -1.91 6.04
N LEU A 53 5.89 -1.18 5.87
CA LEU A 53 5.78 -0.07 4.92
C LEU A 53 5.85 1.29 5.62
N GLY A 54 6.19 1.33 6.91
CA GLY A 54 6.37 2.58 7.65
C GLY A 54 7.31 3.58 6.99
N PRO A 55 8.41 3.14 6.32
CA PRO A 55 9.28 4.07 5.60
C PRO A 55 8.60 4.89 4.49
N LEU A 56 7.43 4.45 4.01
CA LEU A 56 6.68 5.15 2.97
C LEU A 56 5.80 6.28 3.50
N VAL A 57 5.79 6.53 4.79
CA VAL A 57 4.85 7.46 5.46
C VAL A 57 4.89 8.88 4.88
N LYS A 58 6.00 9.33 4.31
CA LYS A 58 6.15 10.66 3.72
C LYS A 58 5.86 10.73 2.22
N LEU A 59 5.52 9.61 1.60
CA LEU A 59 5.17 9.58 0.18
C LEU A 59 3.73 10.06 -0.04
N ILE A 60 3.44 11.29 0.36
CA ILE A 60 2.09 11.84 0.42
C ILE A 60 1.52 12.24 -0.96
N ALA A 61 2.29 12.14 -2.02
CA ALA A 61 1.82 12.33 -3.39
C ALA A 61 1.23 11.06 -4.01
N LEU A 62 1.32 9.91 -3.31
CA LEU A 62 0.80 8.65 -3.83
C LEU A 62 -0.70 8.72 -4.12
N GLU A 63 -1.06 8.31 -5.33
CA GLU A 63 -2.44 8.15 -5.79
C GLU A 63 -2.79 6.68 -5.99
N GLU A 64 -1.83 5.86 -6.39
CA GLU A 64 -2.01 4.41 -6.58
C GLU A 64 -0.88 3.65 -5.89
N LEU A 65 -1.25 2.75 -4.99
CA LEU A 65 -0.30 1.90 -4.26
C LEU A 65 -0.79 0.45 -4.30
N ASN A 66 0.09 -0.43 -4.75
CA ASN A 66 -0.17 -1.86 -4.78
C ASN A 66 0.95 -2.58 -4.04
N PHE A 67 0.60 -3.28 -2.97
CA PHE A 67 1.51 -4.18 -2.27
C PHE A 67 0.85 -5.53 -1.97
N ASN A 68 -0.04 -5.99 -2.86
CA ASN A 68 -0.67 -7.29 -2.67
C ASN A 68 0.39 -8.40 -2.61
N ARG A 69 0.08 -9.47 -1.89
CA ARG A 69 0.99 -10.60 -1.67
C ARG A 69 2.32 -10.17 -1.04
N ASN A 70 2.22 -9.67 0.16
CA ASN A 70 3.32 -9.38 1.06
C ASN A 70 2.93 -9.87 2.46
N ASP A 71 3.67 -9.46 3.48
CA ASP A 71 3.43 -9.84 4.87
C ASP A 71 3.17 -8.60 5.75
N VAL A 72 2.48 -7.61 5.19
CA VAL A 72 2.20 -6.34 5.87
C VAL A 72 1.00 -6.50 6.80
N SER A 73 1.13 -6.04 8.04
CA SER A 73 0.06 -6.09 9.05
C SER A 73 -0.51 -4.72 9.42
N SER A 74 0.23 -3.64 9.20
CA SER A 74 -0.21 -2.29 9.60
C SER A 74 -0.40 -1.36 8.40
N LEU A 75 -1.53 -0.65 8.39
CA LEU A 75 -1.84 0.41 7.44
C LEU A 75 -1.59 1.81 8.00
N ALA A 76 -0.96 1.93 9.17
CA ALA A 76 -0.75 3.24 9.80
C ALA A 76 -0.03 4.25 8.87
N PHE A 77 0.84 3.76 8.00
CA PHE A 77 1.64 4.61 7.09
C PHE A 77 0.80 5.39 6.07
N VAL A 78 -0.43 4.97 5.76
CA VAL A 78 -1.27 5.65 4.76
C VAL A 78 -2.07 6.82 5.33
N ALA A 79 -2.08 7.02 6.63
CA ALA A 79 -2.99 7.97 7.29
C ALA A 79 -2.93 9.40 6.73
N ASN A 80 -1.77 9.85 6.22
CA ASN A 80 -1.57 11.18 5.66
C ASN A 80 -1.55 11.21 4.13
N MET A 81 -1.86 10.10 3.47
CA MET A 81 -1.86 10.01 2.01
C MET A 81 -3.18 10.52 1.43
N GLN A 82 -3.37 11.84 1.51
CA GLN A 82 -4.64 12.51 1.17
C GLN A 82 -5.02 12.40 -0.32
N LYS A 83 -4.08 12.02 -1.18
CA LYS A 83 -4.29 11.85 -2.62
C LYS A 83 -4.50 10.40 -3.03
N LEU A 84 -4.41 9.46 -2.09
CA LEU A 84 -4.50 8.03 -2.39
C LEU A 84 -5.91 7.69 -2.86
N ARG A 85 -6.01 7.23 -4.13
CA ARG A 85 -7.26 6.85 -4.80
C ARG A 85 -7.46 5.34 -4.84
N VAL A 86 -6.41 4.60 -5.18
CA VAL A 86 -6.48 3.16 -5.39
C VAL A 86 -5.44 2.48 -4.51
N LEU A 87 -5.90 1.58 -3.65
CA LEU A 87 -5.05 0.79 -2.78
C LEU A 87 -5.34 -0.70 -2.99
N ASN A 88 -4.33 -1.46 -3.38
CA ASN A 88 -4.41 -2.91 -3.39
C ASN A 88 -3.49 -3.48 -2.31
N CYS A 89 -4.09 -3.98 -1.25
CA CYS A 89 -3.40 -4.62 -0.14
C CYS A 89 -3.89 -6.05 0.11
N SER A 90 -4.44 -6.67 -0.91
CA SER A 90 -4.91 -8.05 -0.81
C SER A 90 -3.78 -9.02 -0.49
N THR A 91 -4.13 -10.11 0.17
CA THR A 91 -3.19 -11.17 0.55
C THR A 91 -2.00 -10.62 1.36
N ASN A 92 -2.33 -10.08 2.51
CA ASN A 92 -1.41 -9.61 3.53
C ASN A 92 -1.88 -10.10 4.91
N LEU A 93 -1.45 -9.46 5.98
CA LEU A 93 -1.76 -9.81 7.36
C LEU A 93 -2.53 -8.69 8.07
N ILE A 94 -3.35 -7.95 7.34
CA ILE A 94 -4.05 -6.76 7.85
C ILE A 94 -5.30 -7.19 8.63
N GLU A 95 -5.42 -6.69 9.85
CA GLU A 95 -6.58 -6.88 10.72
C GLU A 95 -7.39 -5.59 10.88
N ASP A 96 -6.71 -4.43 10.90
CA ASP A 96 -7.30 -3.10 11.15
C ASP A 96 -7.17 -2.21 9.91
N ILE A 97 -8.30 -1.69 9.44
CA ILE A 97 -8.35 -0.78 8.29
C ILE A 97 -8.79 0.63 8.68
N SER A 98 -8.81 0.96 9.97
CA SER A 98 -9.21 2.29 10.44
C SER A 98 -8.44 3.44 9.79
N PRO A 99 -7.13 3.30 9.44
CA PRO A 99 -6.42 4.36 8.74
C PRO A 99 -7.03 4.76 7.40
N LEU A 100 -7.85 3.90 6.78
CA LEU A 100 -8.49 4.19 5.49
C LEU A 100 -9.70 5.12 5.62
N LEU A 101 -10.28 5.25 6.81
CA LEU A 101 -11.54 5.98 7.00
C LEU A 101 -11.41 7.49 6.76
N ASP A 102 -10.22 8.05 6.91
CA ASP A 102 -9.97 9.47 6.78
C ASP A 102 -9.26 9.85 5.46
N LEU A 103 -9.27 8.96 4.48
CA LEU A 103 -8.65 9.21 3.16
C LEU A 103 -9.69 9.75 2.19
N PRO A 104 -9.72 11.08 1.94
CA PRO A 104 -10.80 11.71 1.19
C PRO A 104 -10.83 11.35 -0.30
N ALA A 105 -9.68 10.99 -0.86
CA ALA A 105 -9.58 10.67 -2.29
C ALA A 105 -9.79 9.19 -2.60
N LEU A 106 -9.91 8.33 -1.59
CA LEU A 106 -9.99 6.87 -1.78
C LEU A 106 -11.26 6.51 -2.55
N THR A 107 -11.09 5.81 -3.69
CA THR A 107 -12.19 5.35 -4.55
C THR A 107 -12.27 3.84 -4.63
N ARG A 108 -11.16 3.14 -4.43
CA ARG A 108 -11.10 1.69 -4.53
C ARG A 108 -10.05 1.11 -3.59
N VAL A 109 -10.43 0.05 -2.88
CA VAL A 109 -9.51 -0.72 -2.05
C VAL A 109 -9.77 -2.21 -2.20
N SER A 110 -8.70 -3.00 -2.35
CA SER A 110 -8.76 -4.47 -2.41
C SER A 110 -8.18 -5.03 -1.11
N LEU A 111 -9.02 -5.75 -0.37
CA LEU A 111 -8.74 -6.26 0.97
C LEU A 111 -8.76 -7.79 1.06
N GLN A 112 -9.00 -8.49 -0.04
CA GLN A 112 -9.10 -9.95 -0.07
C GLN A 112 -7.87 -10.61 0.56
N GLY A 113 -8.07 -11.76 1.22
CA GLY A 113 -6.96 -12.54 1.76
C GLY A 113 -6.26 -11.91 2.97
N ASN A 114 -6.95 -11.05 3.70
CA ASN A 114 -6.47 -10.50 4.97
C ASN A 114 -7.32 -11.01 6.14
N PRO A 115 -6.74 -11.18 7.34
CA PRO A 115 -7.47 -11.61 8.54
C PRO A 115 -8.20 -10.44 9.20
N LEU A 116 -9.13 -9.80 8.48
CA LEU A 116 -9.83 -8.63 8.96
C LEU A 116 -10.63 -8.91 10.25
N SER A 117 -10.50 -8.05 11.26
CA SER A 117 -11.31 -8.10 12.46
C SER A 117 -12.76 -7.78 12.16
N ASP A 118 -13.69 -8.08 13.08
CA ASP A 118 -15.09 -7.71 12.94
C ASP A 118 -15.28 -6.20 12.84
N LYS A 119 -14.45 -5.44 13.59
CA LYS A 119 -14.41 -3.98 13.49
C LYS A 119 -13.96 -3.52 12.11
N ALA A 120 -12.97 -4.16 11.53
CA ALA A 120 -12.51 -3.85 10.17
C ALA A 120 -13.59 -4.13 9.13
N LYS A 121 -14.37 -5.20 9.29
CA LYS A 121 -15.50 -5.51 8.41
C LYS A 121 -16.59 -4.44 8.49
N ALA A 122 -16.83 -3.89 9.67
CA ALA A 122 -17.73 -2.76 9.85
C ALA A 122 -17.21 -1.49 9.18
N HIS A 123 -15.90 -1.21 9.28
CA HIS A 123 -15.26 -0.11 8.58
C HIS A 123 -15.34 -0.27 7.07
N ALA A 124 -15.21 -1.49 6.55
CA ALA A 124 -15.36 -1.76 5.12
C ALA A 124 -16.77 -1.38 4.63
N ARG A 125 -17.81 -1.69 5.40
CA ARG A 125 -19.19 -1.27 5.08
C ARG A 125 -19.32 0.23 5.08
N GLU A 126 -18.70 0.93 6.03
CA GLU A 126 -18.69 2.38 6.10
C GLU A 126 -18.06 2.98 4.84
N LEU A 127 -16.94 2.43 4.37
CA LEU A 127 -16.30 2.85 3.13
C LEU A 127 -17.23 2.66 1.93
N ILE A 128 -17.93 1.53 1.85
CA ILE A 128 -18.91 1.26 0.78
C ILE A 128 -20.03 2.30 0.80
N ASP A 129 -20.53 2.63 1.98
CA ASP A 129 -21.59 3.63 2.15
C ASP A 129 -21.15 5.03 1.71
N ARG A 130 -19.86 5.31 1.78
CA ARG A 130 -19.25 6.56 1.28
C ARG A 130 -18.98 6.55 -0.22
N GLY A 131 -19.25 5.45 -0.92
CA GLY A 131 -19.03 5.32 -2.36
C GLY A 131 -17.68 4.70 -2.76
N VAL A 132 -16.92 4.19 -1.81
CA VAL A 132 -15.65 3.48 -2.11
C VAL A 132 -15.97 2.08 -2.61
N THR A 133 -15.33 1.67 -3.70
CA THR A 133 -15.39 0.28 -4.17
C THR A 133 -14.46 -0.56 -3.30
N VAL A 134 -15.05 -1.47 -2.52
CA VAL A 134 -14.28 -2.36 -1.63
C VAL A 134 -14.38 -3.78 -2.14
N ILE A 135 -13.22 -4.39 -2.42
CA ILE A 135 -13.10 -5.80 -2.75
C ILE A 135 -12.58 -6.51 -1.50
N ALA A 136 -13.47 -7.20 -0.80
CA ALA A 136 -13.17 -7.81 0.49
C ALA A 136 -13.53 -9.30 0.48
N PRO A 137 -12.96 -10.09 1.43
CA PRO A 137 -13.43 -11.45 1.63
C PRO A 137 -14.90 -11.43 2.06
N GLN A 138 -15.63 -12.43 1.59
CA GLN A 138 -17.03 -12.63 1.98
C GLN A 138 -17.15 -13.25 3.36
#